data_da520509e2c3bf74902c8d48fce77008
#
_entry.id   da520509e2c3bf74902c8d48fce77008
#
_cell.length_a   1.000
_cell.length_b   1.000
_cell.length_c   1.000
_cell.angle_alpha   90.00
_cell.angle_beta   90.00
_cell.angle_gamma   90.00
#
_symmetry.space_group_name_H-M   'P 1'
#
loop_
_entity.id
_entity.type
_entity.pdbx_description
1 polymer ?
#
loop_
_entity_poly.entity_id
_entity_poly.type
_entity_poly.pdbx_seq_one_letter_code
_entity_poly.pdbx_strand_id
1 'polypeptide(L)'
;VYAYLTQRRGIDREIVTSFAQAGLLYEDEEYHNAVFIGRDEHGASRHAHKRSVNSEGKVFRMNVEGSDPRYSFHWMGTSDRLYVFEAPIDLMSFISLYPQDWQTHSYAALCGTSEHSMLWMLEQNPQLQKISLCLDNDDAGQKAVERLTGILWEYGYIDIASLLPEAKDWNNE
;
A
#
# COMPACT_ATOMS: atom_id res chain seq x y z
N VAL A 1 -15.09 -4.20 -9.62
CA VAL A 1 -14.04 -3.94 -8.61
C VAL A 1 -14.62 -3.91 -7.21
N TYR A 2 -15.69 -3.17 -6.97
CA TYR A 2 -16.29 -3.04 -5.64
C TYR A 2 -16.63 -4.38 -4.97
N ALA A 3 -17.41 -5.21 -5.68
CA ALA A 3 -17.78 -6.55 -5.19
C ALA A 3 -16.55 -7.45 -4.96
N TYR A 4 -15.55 -7.35 -5.81
CA TYR A 4 -14.30 -8.08 -5.64
C TYR A 4 -13.58 -7.69 -4.34
N LEU A 5 -13.41 -6.40 -4.08
CA LEU A 5 -12.70 -5.92 -2.91
C LEU A 5 -13.49 -6.20 -1.61
N THR A 6 -14.81 -6.00 -1.63
CA THR A 6 -15.62 -6.16 -0.42
C THR A 6 -16.00 -7.60 -0.13
N GLN A 7 -16.44 -8.37 -1.15
CA GLN A 7 -16.99 -9.72 -0.94
C GLN A 7 -15.91 -10.81 -1.02
N ARG A 8 -14.93 -10.67 -1.93
CA ARG A 8 -13.89 -11.69 -2.10
C ARG A 8 -12.63 -11.40 -1.28
N ARG A 9 -12.32 -10.12 -1.05
CA ARG A 9 -11.14 -9.70 -0.30
C ARG A 9 -11.46 -9.25 1.12
N GLY A 10 -12.74 -9.16 1.49
CA GLY A 10 -13.15 -8.83 2.84
C GLY A 10 -12.82 -7.41 3.29
N ILE A 11 -12.49 -6.53 2.35
CA ILE A 11 -12.14 -5.14 2.68
C ILE A 11 -13.43 -4.38 3.00
N ASP A 12 -13.40 -3.60 4.08
CA ASP A 12 -14.54 -2.79 4.49
C ASP A 12 -14.98 -1.84 3.37
N ARG A 13 -16.30 -1.79 3.15
CA ARG A 13 -16.91 -0.96 2.10
C ARG A 13 -16.58 0.52 2.25
N GLU A 14 -16.53 1.03 3.48
CA GLU A 14 -16.20 2.44 3.73
C GLU A 14 -14.75 2.75 3.34
N ILE A 15 -13.85 1.82 3.54
CA ILE A 15 -12.45 1.96 3.13
C ILE A 15 -12.34 2.00 1.60
N VAL A 16 -12.97 1.06 0.91
CA VAL A 16 -13.01 1.05 -0.57
C VAL A 16 -13.58 2.36 -1.10
N THR A 17 -14.68 2.83 -0.52
CA THR A 17 -15.34 4.10 -0.90
C THR A 17 -14.41 5.29 -0.70
N SER A 18 -13.70 5.36 0.43
CA SER A 18 -12.79 6.47 0.73
C SER A 18 -11.65 6.57 -0.30
N PHE A 19 -11.04 5.45 -0.67
CA PHE A 19 -10.01 5.43 -1.70
C PHE A 19 -10.55 5.77 -3.10
N ALA A 20 -11.74 5.28 -3.45
CA ALA A 20 -12.38 5.59 -4.72
C ALA A 20 -12.74 7.08 -4.82
N GLN A 21 -13.32 7.67 -3.78
CA GLN A 21 -13.65 9.10 -3.72
C GLN A 21 -12.42 9.99 -3.75
N ALA A 22 -11.31 9.53 -3.19
CA ALA A 22 -10.01 10.23 -3.27
C ALA A 22 -9.37 10.13 -4.67
N GLY A 23 -9.96 9.37 -5.60
CA GLY A 23 -9.42 9.16 -6.94
C GLY A 23 -8.19 8.25 -6.98
N LEU A 24 -8.00 7.40 -5.96
CA LEU A 24 -6.86 6.50 -5.83
C LEU A 24 -7.18 5.07 -6.25
N LEU A 25 -8.45 4.77 -6.51
CA LEU A 25 -8.93 3.45 -6.90
C LEU A 25 -10.03 3.59 -7.96
N TYR A 26 -9.89 2.87 -9.06
CA TYR A 26 -10.95 2.79 -10.09
C TYR A 26 -10.93 1.45 -10.81
N GLU A 27 -11.90 1.24 -11.68
CA GLU A 27 -12.02 0.08 -12.57
C GLU A 27 -11.68 0.49 -14.00
N ASP A 28 -10.79 -0.25 -14.67
CA ASP A 28 -10.51 0.05 -16.07
C ASP A 28 -11.68 -0.39 -16.98
N GLU A 29 -11.89 0.37 -18.07
CA GLU A 29 -13.03 0.16 -18.96
C GLU A 29 -12.91 -1.11 -19.80
N GLU A 30 -11.68 -1.52 -20.14
CA GLU A 30 -11.45 -2.60 -21.10
C GLU A 30 -11.61 -3.99 -20.47
N TYR A 31 -11.01 -4.20 -19.30
CA TYR A 31 -10.97 -5.53 -18.67
C TYR A 31 -11.57 -5.56 -17.26
N HIS A 32 -12.09 -4.44 -16.79
CA HIS A 32 -12.66 -4.29 -15.45
C HIS A 32 -11.69 -4.63 -14.30
N ASN A 33 -10.39 -4.42 -14.52
CA ASN A 33 -9.38 -4.63 -13.49
C ASN A 33 -9.45 -3.54 -12.41
N ALA A 34 -9.02 -3.88 -11.19
CA ALA A 34 -8.76 -2.89 -10.15
C ALA A 34 -7.48 -2.13 -10.47
N VAL A 35 -7.54 -0.80 -10.45
CA VAL A 35 -6.42 0.08 -10.71
C VAL A 35 -6.18 0.97 -9.50
N PHE A 36 -4.99 0.84 -8.91
CA PHE A 36 -4.55 1.59 -7.73
C PHE A 36 -3.57 2.66 -8.17
N ILE A 37 -3.89 3.92 -7.89
CA ILE A 37 -3.15 5.10 -8.35
C ILE A 37 -2.26 5.66 -7.26
N GLY A 38 -1.03 5.98 -7.62
CA GLY A 38 -0.11 6.78 -6.81
C GLY A 38 0.12 8.15 -7.47
N ARG A 39 0.10 9.20 -6.64
CA ARG A 39 0.24 10.58 -7.08
C ARG A 39 1.51 11.22 -6.53
N ASP A 40 2.07 12.17 -7.29
CA ASP A 40 3.18 12.98 -6.84
C ASP A 40 2.73 14.13 -5.90
N GLU A 41 3.68 14.94 -5.47
CA GLU A 41 3.46 16.10 -4.60
C GLU A 41 2.59 17.19 -5.23
N HIS A 42 2.41 17.16 -6.53
CA HIS A 42 1.55 18.09 -7.30
C HIS A 42 0.16 17.50 -7.57
N GLY A 43 -0.11 16.28 -7.10
CA GLY A 43 -1.37 15.58 -7.34
C GLY A 43 -1.49 14.92 -8.71
N ALA A 44 -0.41 14.87 -9.50
CA ALA A 44 -0.40 14.18 -10.78
C ALA A 44 -0.24 12.67 -10.60
N SER A 45 -1.01 11.89 -11.35
CA SER A 45 -0.88 10.43 -11.35
C SER A 45 0.43 10.01 -12.01
N ARG A 46 1.29 9.32 -11.26
CA ARG A 46 2.62 8.90 -11.67
C ARG A 46 2.85 7.40 -11.60
N HIS A 47 1.96 6.68 -10.93
CA HIS A 47 2.06 5.24 -10.74
C HIS A 47 0.68 4.63 -10.83
N ALA A 48 0.57 3.47 -11.47
CA ALA A 48 -0.64 2.68 -11.47
C ALA A 48 -0.29 1.20 -11.28
N HIS A 49 -0.96 0.56 -10.33
CA HIS A 49 -0.87 -0.87 -10.10
C HIS A 49 -2.20 -1.51 -10.49
N LYS A 50 -2.17 -2.45 -11.42
CA LYS A 50 -3.35 -3.20 -11.88
C LYS A 50 -3.41 -4.58 -11.26
N ARG A 51 -4.62 -4.99 -10.92
CA ARG A 51 -4.90 -6.35 -10.46
C ARG A 51 -6.17 -6.87 -11.14
N SER A 52 -6.07 -8.09 -11.66
CA SER A 52 -7.25 -8.79 -12.22
C SER A 52 -8.24 -9.12 -11.12
N VAL A 53 -9.53 -8.93 -11.41
CA VAL A 53 -10.63 -9.23 -10.48
C VAL A 53 -11.43 -10.47 -10.92
N ASN A 54 -11.09 -11.06 -12.08
CA ASN A 54 -11.79 -12.19 -12.64
C ASN A 54 -11.55 -13.48 -11.83
N SER A 55 -12.62 -14.29 -11.69
CA SER A 55 -12.54 -15.63 -11.09
C SER A 55 -12.06 -16.69 -12.08
N GLU A 56 -12.22 -16.41 -13.37
CA GLU A 56 -11.82 -17.28 -14.46
C GLU A 56 -10.75 -16.60 -15.33
N GLY A 57 -9.77 -17.35 -15.78
CA GLY A 57 -8.68 -16.85 -16.58
C GLY A 57 -7.40 -16.56 -15.79
N LYS A 58 -6.48 -15.83 -16.42
CA LYS A 58 -5.16 -15.54 -15.82
C LYS A 58 -5.29 -14.47 -14.74
N VAL A 59 -5.00 -14.85 -13.51
CA VAL A 59 -4.84 -13.89 -12.41
C VAL A 59 -3.49 -13.20 -12.54
N PHE A 60 -3.49 -11.88 -12.57
CA PHE A 60 -2.25 -11.11 -12.65
C PHE A 60 -2.30 -9.87 -11.74
N ARG A 61 -1.11 -9.41 -11.40
CA ARG A 61 -0.85 -8.09 -10.82
C ARG A 61 0.37 -7.51 -11.51
N MET A 62 0.32 -6.23 -11.83
CA MET A 62 1.43 -5.56 -12.54
C MET A 62 1.42 -4.05 -12.28
N ASN A 63 2.60 -3.46 -12.30
CA ASN A 63 2.73 -2.03 -12.43
C ASN A 63 2.63 -1.64 -13.90
N VAL A 64 1.85 -0.62 -14.19
CA VAL A 64 1.68 -0.13 -15.56
C VAL A 64 3.00 0.47 -16.06
N GLU A 65 3.34 0.20 -17.32
CA GLU A 65 4.55 0.75 -17.95
C GLU A 65 4.59 2.28 -17.81
N GLY A 66 5.77 2.80 -17.49
CA GLY A 66 5.96 4.22 -17.23
C GLY A 66 5.65 4.66 -15.79
N SER A 67 5.21 3.75 -14.92
CA SER A 67 5.01 4.04 -13.50
C SER A 67 6.33 4.37 -12.81
N ASP A 68 6.33 5.44 -12.00
CA ASP A 68 7.48 5.81 -11.18
C ASP A 68 7.36 5.17 -9.79
N PRO A 69 8.30 4.30 -9.36
CA PRO A 69 8.24 3.60 -8.08
C PRO A 69 8.17 4.52 -6.85
N ARG A 70 8.63 5.76 -6.96
CA ARG A 70 8.56 6.74 -5.86
C ARG A 70 7.13 7.06 -5.47
N TYR A 71 6.19 6.95 -6.39
CA TYR A 71 4.81 7.37 -6.22
C TYR A 71 3.84 6.20 -6.19
N SER A 72 4.25 5.03 -5.71
CA SER A 72 3.34 3.90 -5.62
C SER A 72 2.14 4.21 -4.70
N PHE A 73 1.09 3.43 -4.80
CA PHE A 73 -0.18 3.62 -4.09
C PHE A 73 0.04 3.96 -2.61
N HIS A 74 -0.51 5.10 -2.15
CA HIS A 74 -0.32 5.58 -0.79
C HIS A 74 -1.48 6.45 -0.30
N TRP A 75 -1.52 6.65 1.01
CA TRP A 75 -2.39 7.60 1.69
C TRP A 75 -1.55 8.45 2.63
N MET A 76 -1.73 9.77 2.55
CA MET A 76 -1.00 10.74 3.36
C MET A 76 -1.90 11.29 4.46
N GLY A 77 -1.55 10.98 5.70
CA GLY A 77 -2.20 11.54 6.89
C GLY A 77 -1.38 12.67 7.53
N THR A 78 -1.72 13.01 8.75
CA THR A 78 -1.10 14.11 9.51
C THR A 78 -0.33 13.64 10.75
N SER A 79 -0.44 12.35 11.14
CA SER A 79 0.25 11.81 12.29
C SER A 79 1.75 11.58 12.03
N ASP A 80 2.45 11.14 13.06
CA ASP A 80 3.87 10.76 12.99
C ASP A 80 4.10 9.31 12.52
N ARG A 81 3.04 8.58 12.12
CA ARG A 81 3.08 7.14 11.79
C ARG A 81 2.98 6.88 10.30
N LEU A 82 3.88 6.00 9.82
CA LEU A 82 3.84 5.43 8.47
C LEU A 82 3.79 3.90 8.57
N TYR A 83 2.82 3.31 7.87
CA TYR A 83 2.69 1.86 7.70
C TYR A 83 3.04 1.48 6.26
N VAL A 84 3.90 0.48 6.08
CA VAL A 84 4.44 0.07 4.78
C VAL A 84 4.04 -1.36 4.46
N PHE A 85 3.47 -1.59 3.28
CA PHE A 85 2.93 -2.87 2.79
C PHE A 85 3.54 -3.24 1.44
N GLU A 86 3.46 -4.51 1.06
CA GLU A 86 3.88 -4.94 -0.27
C GLU A 86 2.85 -4.58 -1.36
N ALA A 87 1.55 -4.72 -1.07
CA ALA A 87 0.48 -4.55 -2.05
C ALA A 87 -0.65 -3.66 -1.54
N PRO A 88 -1.38 -2.97 -2.46
CA PRO A 88 -2.53 -2.14 -2.09
C PRO A 88 -3.64 -2.89 -1.34
N ILE A 89 -3.90 -4.15 -1.69
CA ILE A 89 -4.92 -4.96 -1.03
C ILE A 89 -4.55 -5.21 0.43
N ASP A 90 -3.30 -5.49 0.74
CA ASP A 90 -2.84 -5.67 2.12
C ASP A 90 -2.96 -4.39 2.94
N LEU A 91 -2.60 -3.26 2.35
CA LEU A 91 -2.78 -1.94 2.96
C LEU A 91 -4.25 -1.69 3.32
N MET A 92 -5.16 -1.89 2.38
CA MET A 92 -6.60 -1.67 2.61
C MET A 92 -7.20 -2.69 3.59
N SER A 93 -6.70 -3.92 3.59
CA SER A 93 -7.11 -4.97 4.55
C SER A 93 -6.66 -4.62 5.96
N PHE A 94 -5.42 -4.16 6.13
CA PHE A 94 -4.92 -3.69 7.42
C PHE A 94 -5.78 -2.54 7.98
N ILE A 95 -6.13 -1.56 7.16
CA ILE A 95 -7.02 -0.46 7.58
C ILE A 95 -8.39 -1.00 7.99
N SER A 96 -8.92 -2.00 7.28
CA SER A 96 -10.21 -2.62 7.60
C SER A 96 -10.17 -3.36 8.96
N LEU A 97 -9.04 -3.97 9.30
CA LEU A 97 -8.82 -4.62 10.61
C LEU A 97 -8.64 -3.60 11.74
N TYR A 98 -8.03 -2.46 11.44
CA TYR A 98 -7.68 -1.42 12.42
C TYR A 98 -8.18 -0.05 11.94
N PRO A 99 -9.52 0.17 11.87
CA PRO A 99 -10.08 1.35 11.22
C PRO A 99 -10.05 2.62 12.07
N GLN A 100 -9.74 2.53 13.35
CA GLN A 100 -9.78 3.70 14.24
C GLN A 100 -8.75 4.75 13.84
N ASP A 101 -9.22 5.97 13.55
CA ASP A 101 -8.39 7.12 13.16
C ASP A 101 -7.46 6.85 11.96
N TRP A 102 -7.80 5.89 11.12
CA TRP A 102 -6.94 5.46 10.03
C TRP A 102 -6.53 6.60 9.09
N GLN A 103 -7.41 7.57 8.84
CA GLN A 103 -7.14 8.69 7.93
C GLN A 103 -6.06 9.65 8.47
N THR A 104 -5.79 9.61 9.77
CA THR A 104 -4.74 10.44 10.37
C THR A 104 -3.35 9.88 10.15
N HIS A 105 -3.21 8.58 9.90
CA HIS A 105 -1.93 7.92 9.65
C HIS A 105 -1.57 7.93 8.16
N SER A 106 -0.33 7.64 7.85
CA SER A 106 0.15 7.50 6.48
C SER A 106 0.43 6.04 6.15
N TYR A 107 0.19 5.67 4.90
CA TYR A 107 0.30 4.29 4.42
C TYR A 107 0.94 4.27 3.04
N ALA A 108 1.85 3.35 2.81
CA ALA A 108 2.47 3.11 1.51
C ALA A 108 2.37 1.64 1.13
N ALA A 109 1.94 1.36 -0.08
CA ALA A 109 2.07 0.05 -0.71
C ALA A 109 3.21 0.12 -1.72
N LEU A 110 4.27 -0.66 -1.51
CA LEU A 110 5.46 -0.62 -2.35
C LEU A 110 5.19 -1.13 -3.78
N CYS A 111 4.14 -1.92 -3.96
CA CYS A 111 3.84 -2.64 -5.21
C CYS A 111 5.04 -3.47 -5.69
N GLY A 112 5.69 -4.11 -4.74
CA GLY A 112 6.95 -4.83 -4.80
C GLY A 112 7.66 -4.71 -3.47
N THR A 113 8.98 -4.63 -3.47
CA THR A 113 9.82 -4.50 -2.27
C THR A 113 10.82 -3.35 -2.34
N SER A 114 10.67 -2.46 -3.34
CA SER A 114 11.54 -1.27 -3.49
C SER A 114 11.29 -0.26 -2.38
N GLU A 115 12.35 0.39 -1.91
CA GLU A 115 12.32 1.42 -0.86
C GLU A 115 11.82 2.79 -1.32
N HIS A 116 11.69 3.02 -2.62
CA HIS A 116 11.54 4.37 -3.18
C HIS A 116 10.30 5.12 -2.69
N SER A 117 9.14 4.48 -2.64
CA SER A 117 7.92 5.18 -2.19
C SER A 117 7.93 5.48 -0.70
N MET A 118 8.48 4.58 0.10
CA MET A 118 8.67 4.79 1.54
C MET A 118 9.57 6.01 1.78
N LEU A 119 10.73 6.05 1.14
CA LEU A 119 11.68 7.15 1.30
C LEU A 119 11.12 8.47 0.79
N TRP A 120 10.41 8.48 -0.33
CA TRP A 120 9.75 9.67 -0.85
C TRP A 120 8.72 10.23 0.14
N MET A 121 7.88 9.38 0.73
CA MET A 121 6.89 9.80 1.73
C MET A 121 7.55 10.41 2.96
N LEU A 122 8.64 9.83 3.44
CA LEU A 122 9.40 10.34 4.57
C LEU A 122 10.06 11.69 4.26
N GLU A 123 10.56 11.86 3.04
CA GLU A 123 11.15 13.12 2.59
C GLU A 123 10.09 14.24 2.51
N GLN A 124 8.90 13.93 1.97
CA GLN A 124 7.81 14.90 1.85
C GLN A 124 7.17 15.26 3.20
N ASN A 125 7.28 14.40 4.20
CA ASN A 125 6.58 14.53 5.49
C ASN A 125 7.55 14.38 6.66
N PRO A 126 8.25 15.44 7.04
CA PRO A 126 9.22 15.40 8.14
C PRO A 126 8.63 14.98 9.50
N GLN A 127 7.32 15.11 9.70
CA GLN A 127 6.65 14.67 10.92
C GLN A 127 6.61 13.14 11.06
N LEU A 128 6.77 12.37 9.99
CA LEU A 128 6.81 10.92 10.03
C LEU A 128 8.08 10.43 10.71
N GLN A 129 7.95 9.82 11.88
CA GLN A 129 9.06 9.33 12.70
C GLN A 129 8.90 7.87 13.12
N LYS A 130 7.66 7.37 13.19
CA LYS A 130 7.34 6.01 13.60
C LYS A 130 6.99 5.20 12.36
N ILE A 131 7.82 4.24 12.00
CA ILE A 131 7.68 3.46 10.77
C ILE A 131 7.40 2.01 11.15
N SER A 132 6.27 1.48 10.68
CA SER A 132 5.88 0.09 10.84
C SER A 132 5.96 -0.61 9.49
N LEU A 133 6.86 -1.59 9.39
CA LEU A 133 7.01 -2.44 8.22
C LEU A 133 6.05 -3.62 8.35
N CYS A 134 5.00 -3.61 7.53
CA CYS A 134 3.88 -4.56 7.55
C CYS A 134 3.93 -5.43 6.30
N LEU A 135 5.08 -6.07 6.05
CA LEU A 135 5.30 -6.89 4.87
C LEU A 135 4.75 -8.31 5.06
N ASP A 136 4.74 -9.08 3.98
CA ASP A 136 4.22 -10.44 4.00
C ASP A 136 5.01 -11.35 4.96
N ASN A 137 4.32 -12.28 5.58
CA ASN A 137 4.92 -13.28 6.48
C ASN A 137 5.46 -14.47 5.69
N ASP A 138 6.48 -14.19 4.88
CA ASP A 138 7.23 -15.18 4.12
C ASP A 138 8.73 -14.79 4.07
N ASP A 139 9.56 -15.66 3.50
CA ASP A 139 11.02 -15.42 3.45
C ASP A 139 11.37 -14.15 2.69
N ALA A 140 10.70 -13.86 1.59
CA ALA A 140 10.91 -12.65 0.79
C ALA A 140 10.54 -11.39 1.58
N GLY A 141 9.40 -11.42 2.28
CA GLY A 141 8.96 -10.34 3.15
C GLY A 141 9.94 -10.07 4.29
N GLN A 142 10.44 -11.12 4.95
CA GLN A 142 11.41 -11.00 6.04
C GLN A 142 12.75 -10.41 5.58
N LYS A 143 13.24 -10.84 4.42
CA LYS A 143 14.45 -10.25 3.81
C LYS A 143 14.25 -8.78 3.44
N ALA A 144 13.07 -8.43 2.94
CA ALA A 144 12.72 -7.05 2.66
C ALA A 144 12.67 -6.19 3.94
N VAL A 145 12.12 -6.71 5.03
CA VAL A 145 12.13 -6.03 6.35
C VAL A 145 13.55 -5.72 6.80
N GLU A 146 14.45 -6.69 6.75
CA GLU A 146 15.86 -6.49 7.12
C GLU A 146 16.53 -5.42 6.26
N ARG A 147 16.34 -5.49 4.96
CA ARG A 147 16.91 -4.51 4.01
C ARG A 147 16.35 -3.11 4.21
N LEU A 148 15.04 -2.96 4.33
CA LEU A 148 14.39 -1.66 4.54
C LEU A 148 14.75 -1.06 5.90
N THR A 149 14.84 -1.88 6.94
CA THR A 149 15.29 -1.43 8.27
C THR A 149 16.71 -0.85 8.22
N GLY A 150 17.62 -1.53 7.53
CA GLY A 150 18.98 -1.05 7.33
C GLY A 150 19.05 0.29 6.59
N ILE A 151 18.25 0.43 5.54
CA ILE A 151 18.13 1.68 4.77
C ILE A 151 17.59 2.81 5.66
N LEU A 152 16.54 2.56 6.43
CA LEU A 152 15.95 3.55 7.34
C LEU A 152 16.95 4.01 8.39
N TRP A 153 17.75 3.12 8.95
CA TRP A 153 18.82 3.49 9.89
C TRP A 153 19.86 4.39 9.24
N GLU A 154 20.25 4.14 7.99
CA GLU A 154 21.19 5.01 7.26
C GLU A 154 20.63 6.43 7.07
N TYR A 155 19.31 6.57 6.94
CA TYR A 155 18.62 7.86 6.86
C TYR A 155 18.33 8.49 8.23
N GLY A 156 18.71 7.84 9.33
CA GLY A 156 18.58 8.38 10.70
C GLY A 156 17.25 8.04 11.39
N TYR A 157 16.42 7.18 10.84
CA TYR A 157 15.19 6.72 11.48
C TYR A 157 15.52 5.61 12.47
N ILE A 158 15.00 5.71 13.70
CA ILE A 158 15.29 4.78 14.80
C ILE A 158 14.04 4.08 15.37
N ASP A 159 12.86 4.67 15.20
CA ASP A 159 11.60 4.09 15.67
C ASP A 159 10.96 3.26 14.56
N ILE A 160 11.46 2.04 14.42
CA ILE A 160 11.09 1.10 13.36
C ILE A 160 10.56 -0.17 14.00
N ALA A 161 9.35 -0.57 13.64
CA ALA A 161 8.73 -1.82 14.04
C ALA A 161 8.45 -2.71 12.83
N SER A 162 8.48 -4.01 13.02
CA SER A 162 7.96 -4.99 12.06
C SER A 162 6.68 -5.57 12.62
N LEU A 163 5.58 -5.40 11.90
CA LEU A 163 4.29 -6.01 12.21
C LEU A 163 4.04 -7.15 11.22
N LEU A 164 3.82 -8.35 11.75
CA LEU A 164 3.57 -9.54 10.95
C LEU A 164 2.10 -9.96 11.08
N PRO A 165 1.42 -10.29 9.97
CA PRO A 165 0.16 -11.00 10.03
C PRO A 165 0.41 -12.42 10.55
N GLU A 166 -0.58 -13.04 11.19
CA GLU A 166 -0.54 -14.46 11.55
C GLU A 166 -0.61 -15.33 10.30
N ALA A 167 -1.44 -14.92 9.32
CA ALA A 167 -1.50 -15.53 8.00
C ALA A 167 -0.28 -15.14 7.14
N LYS A 168 -0.31 -15.48 5.85
CA LYS A 168 0.77 -15.14 4.91
C LYS A 168 0.85 -13.63 4.66
N ASP A 169 -0.29 -12.98 4.53
CA ASP A 169 -0.43 -11.56 4.23
C ASP A 169 -1.65 -10.98 4.98
N TRP A 170 -1.79 -9.66 4.99
CA TRP A 170 -2.86 -8.98 5.70
C TRP A 170 -4.26 -9.21 5.12
N ASN A 171 -4.35 -9.61 3.86
CA ASN A 171 -5.64 -9.93 3.26
C ASN A 171 -6.17 -11.32 3.66
N ASN A 172 -5.31 -12.20 4.10
CA ASN A 172 -5.67 -13.53 4.60
C ASN A 172 -5.79 -13.58 6.13
N GLU A 173 -5.55 -12.47 6.85
CA GLU A 173 -5.78 -12.30 8.28
C GLU A 173 -7.29 -12.24 8.59
#